data_3c61b0a44f7ce76473f51ac79740d317
#
_entry.id   3c61b0a44f7ce76473f51ac79740d317
#
_cell.length_a   1.000
_cell.length_b   1.000
_cell.length_c   1.000
_cell.angle_alpha   90.00
_cell.angle_beta   90.00
_cell.angle_gamma   90.00
#
_symmetry.space_group_name_H-M   'P 1'
#
loop_
_entity.id
_entity.type
_entity.pdbx_description
1 polymer ?
#
loop_
_entity_poly.entity_id
_entity_poly.type
_entity_poly.pdbx_seq_one_letter_code
_entity_poly.pdbx_strand_id
1 'polypeptide(L)'
;MGELSFVAVLEVHKVLSELFLQHQEALLDLDIDRAKERLREFERQLLRHIWEEEELLLPVYGRAGTIPGGSPALFTGEHKKMKELLEDFKRMLSSLDKSRDGLKRGVLWLLDRQATFKNLMEHHNLREANIFYPALDRVTSEAERREILSHCGAGRA
;
A
#
# COMPACT_ATOMS: atom_id res chain seq x y z
N MET A 1 -0.72 22.55 20.11
CA MET A 1 -0.28 21.31 19.46
C MET A 1 -1.48 20.39 19.26
N GLY A 2 -1.66 19.89 18.04
CA GLY A 2 -2.74 18.95 17.76
C GLY A 2 -2.57 17.65 18.53
N GLU A 3 -3.69 17.00 18.82
CA GLU A 3 -3.69 15.67 19.44
C GLU A 3 -3.02 14.66 18.50
N LEU A 4 -2.20 13.76 19.04
CA LEU A 4 -1.54 12.71 18.28
C LEU A 4 -2.58 11.70 17.79
N SER A 5 -2.58 11.41 16.48
CA SER A 5 -3.57 10.56 15.81
C SER A 5 -2.90 9.58 14.86
N PHE A 6 -3.46 8.36 14.77
CA PHE A 6 -3.05 7.40 13.75
C PHE A 6 -3.36 7.85 12.32
N VAL A 7 -4.25 8.83 12.15
CA VAL A 7 -4.52 9.42 10.82
C VAL A 7 -3.25 9.95 10.16
N ALA A 8 -2.23 10.33 10.93
CA ALA A 8 -0.93 10.74 10.40
C ALA A 8 -0.24 9.62 9.58
N VAL A 9 -0.54 8.36 9.84
CA VAL A 9 0.00 7.21 9.08
C VAL A 9 -0.49 7.23 7.62
N LEU A 10 -1.62 7.88 7.34
CA LEU A 10 -2.16 8.02 5.99
C LEU A 10 -1.20 8.73 5.02
N GLU A 11 -0.22 9.49 5.52
CA GLU A 11 0.80 10.11 4.67
C GLU A 11 1.62 9.06 3.92
N VAL A 12 1.77 7.84 4.47
CA VAL A 12 2.44 6.73 3.80
C VAL A 12 1.71 6.37 2.49
N HIS A 13 0.38 6.48 2.44
CA HIS A 13 -0.40 6.21 1.24
C HIS A 13 -0.03 7.15 0.09
N LYS A 14 0.26 8.41 0.39
CA LYS A 14 0.70 9.39 -0.62
C LYS A 14 2.08 9.01 -1.18
N VAL A 15 3.00 8.59 -0.32
CA VAL A 15 4.32 8.13 -0.74
C VAL A 15 4.21 6.89 -1.64
N LEU A 16 3.39 5.93 -1.23
CA LEU A 16 3.15 4.71 -2.01
C LEU A 16 2.53 5.02 -3.37
N SER A 17 1.53 5.91 -3.41
CA SER A 17 0.89 6.33 -4.65
C SER A 17 1.88 7.00 -5.60
N GLU A 18 2.75 7.85 -5.10
CA GLU A 18 3.78 8.53 -5.89
C GLU A 18 4.81 7.54 -6.45
N LEU A 19 5.26 6.59 -5.65
CA LEU A 19 6.20 5.55 -6.11
C LEU A 19 5.60 4.69 -7.22
N PHE A 20 4.33 4.31 -7.08
CA PHE A 20 3.66 3.52 -8.10
C PHE A 20 3.46 4.33 -9.38
N LEU A 21 3.12 5.61 -9.26
CA LEU A 21 3.04 6.52 -10.41
C LEU A 21 4.39 6.62 -11.14
N GLN A 22 5.50 6.79 -10.41
CA GLN A 22 6.84 6.83 -10.99
C GLN A 22 7.19 5.52 -11.70
N HIS A 23 6.77 4.39 -11.18
CA HIS A 23 6.89 3.10 -11.86
C HIS A 23 6.14 3.11 -13.20
N GLN A 24 4.90 3.60 -13.21
CA GLN A 24 4.09 3.66 -14.43
C GLN A 24 4.66 4.67 -15.45
N GLU A 25 5.18 5.81 -14.98
CA GLU A 25 5.86 6.77 -15.86
C GLU A 25 7.09 6.16 -16.53
N ALA A 26 7.88 5.38 -15.80
CA ALA A 26 9.01 4.65 -16.38
C ALA A 26 8.57 3.64 -17.44
N LEU A 27 7.44 2.98 -17.24
CA LEU A 27 6.83 2.08 -18.24
C LEU A 27 6.47 2.87 -19.52
N LEU A 28 5.86 4.04 -19.37
CA LEU A 28 5.51 4.91 -20.52
C LEU A 28 6.74 5.35 -21.28
N ASP A 29 7.86 5.57 -20.60
CA ASP A 29 9.15 5.91 -21.21
C ASP A 29 9.85 4.69 -21.82
N LEU A 30 9.28 3.50 -21.71
CA LEU A 30 9.87 2.22 -22.09
C LEU A 30 11.20 1.94 -21.39
N ASP A 31 11.43 2.57 -20.26
CA ASP A 31 12.60 2.37 -19.40
C ASP A 31 12.30 1.26 -18.39
N ILE A 32 12.49 0.03 -18.82
CA ILE A 32 12.09 -1.15 -18.03
C ILE A 32 12.98 -1.32 -16.79
N ASP A 33 14.25 -0.98 -16.86
CA ASP A 33 15.15 -1.07 -15.71
C ASP A 33 14.71 -0.11 -14.60
N ARG A 34 14.37 1.11 -14.97
CA ARG A 34 13.82 2.09 -14.03
C ARG A 34 12.46 1.68 -13.50
N ALA A 35 11.60 1.13 -14.36
CA ALA A 35 10.30 0.61 -13.94
C ALA A 35 10.44 -0.48 -12.89
N LYS A 36 11.38 -1.41 -13.06
CA LYS A 36 11.69 -2.45 -12.09
C LYS A 36 12.22 -1.88 -10.77
N GLU A 37 13.10 -0.90 -10.85
CA GLU A 37 13.66 -0.24 -9.67
C GLU A 37 12.57 0.43 -8.84
N ARG A 38 11.69 1.20 -9.49
CA ARG A 38 10.59 1.89 -8.81
C ARG A 38 9.58 0.90 -8.22
N LEU A 39 9.29 -0.20 -8.90
CA LEU A 39 8.40 -1.23 -8.38
C LEU A 39 9.00 -1.92 -7.15
N ARG A 40 10.30 -2.19 -7.14
CA ARG A 40 10.99 -2.76 -5.97
C ARG A 40 10.93 -1.84 -4.77
N GLU A 41 11.13 -0.54 -4.97
CA GLU A 41 11.03 0.44 -3.89
C GLU A 41 9.59 0.56 -3.36
N PHE A 42 8.61 0.58 -4.27
CA PHE A 42 7.21 0.54 -3.91
C PHE A 42 6.87 -0.71 -3.09
N GLU A 43 7.28 -1.88 -3.56
CA GLU A 43 7.04 -3.16 -2.87
C GLU A 43 7.67 -3.15 -1.48
N ARG A 44 8.91 -2.71 -1.35
CA ARG A 44 9.61 -2.65 -0.07
C ARG A 44 8.83 -1.82 0.95
N GLN A 45 8.37 -0.64 0.55
CA GLN A 45 7.62 0.24 1.43
C GLN A 45 6.21 -0.27 1.71
N LEU A 46 5.54 -0.83 0.72
CA LEU A 46 4.21 -1.42 0.91
C LEU A 46 4.25 -2.61 1.86
N LEU A 47 5.19 -3.52 1.70
CA LEU A 47 5.31 -4.70 2.57
C LEU A 47 5.61 -4.30 4.01
N ARG A 48 6.42 -3.27 4.21
CA ARG A 48 6.68 -2.73 5.54
C ARG A 48 5.41 -2.14 6.15
N HIS A 49 4.68 -1.34 5.38
CA HIS A 49 3.42 -0.74 5.83
C HIS A 49 2.38 -1.80 6.20
N ILE A 50 2.23 -2.83 5.36
CA ILE A 50 1.34 -3.97 5.65
C ILE A 50 1.76 -4.68 6.94
N TRP A 51 3.06 -4.92 7.13
CA TRP A 51 3.56 -5.54 8.34
C TRP A 51 3.24 -4.70 9.59
N GLU A 52 3.45 -3.39 9.53
CA GLU A 52 3.12 -2.48 10.63
C GLU A 52 1.62 -2.56 10.98
N GLU A 53 0.76 -2.57 9.98
CA GLU A 53 -0.68 -2.67 10.21
C GLU A 53 -1.08 -4.03 10.80
N GLU A 54 -0.58 -5.12 10.24
CA GLU A 54 -0.97 -6.46 10.70
C GLU A 54 -0.38 -6.81 12.07
N GLU A 55 0.87 -6.44 12.33
CA GLU A 55 1.56 -6.83 13.56
C GLU A 55 1.39 -5.83 14.71
N LEU A 56 1.30 -4.54 14.41
CA LEU A 56 1.23 -3.50 15.44
C LEU A 56 -0.17 -2.92 15.64
N LEU A 57 -0.95 -2.75 14.57
CA LEU A 57 -2.21 -2.01 14.63
C LEU A 57 -3.44 -2.92 14.71
N LEU A 58 -3.50 -4.02 13.96
CA LEU A 58 -4.66 -4.92 14.00
C LEU A 58 -4.94 -5.52 15.40
N PRO A 59 -3.93 -5.91 16.19
CA PRO A 59 -4.19 -6.37 17.55
C PRO A 59 -4.88 -5.32 18.43
N VAL A 60 -4.52 -4.05 18.25
CA VAL A 60 -5.14 -2.93 18.96
C VAL A 60 -6.54 -2.63 18.42
N TYR A 61 -6.69 -2.71 17.09
CA TYR A 61 -7.98 -2.53 16.42
C TYR A 61 -9.05 -3.50 16.94
N GLY A 62 -8.65 -4.70 17.36
CA GLY A 62 -9.57 -5.69 17.97
C GLY A 62 -10.32 -5.16 19.17
N ARG A 63 -9.80 -4.16 19.88
CA ARG A 63 -10.48 -3.52 21.02
C ARG A 63 -11.74 -2.75 20.61
N ALA A 64 -11.84 -2.36 19.33
CA ALA A 64 -13.00 -1.62 18.83
C ALA A 64 -14.26 -2.48 18.65
N GLY A 65 -14.14 -3.80 18.78
CA GLY A 65 -15.23 -4.74 18.56
C GLY A 65 -15.58 -4.89 17.08
N THR A 66 -16.81 -5.32 16.81
CA THR A 66 -17.30 -5.52 15.45
C THR A 66 -17.75 -4.20 14.85
N ILE A 67 -17.11 -3.81 13.73
CA ILE A 67 -17.45 -2.60 12.99
C ILE A 67 -17.95 -3.01 11.60
N PRO A 68 -19.18 -2.60 11.18
CA PRO A 68 -19.67 -2.88 9.84
C PRO A 68 -18.72 -2.35 8.76
N GLY A 69 -18.34 -3.20 7.80
CA GLY A 69 -17.40 -2.85 6.75
C GLY A 69 -15.94 -2.75 7.19
N GLY A 70 -15.64 -3.06 8.45
CA GLY A 70 -14.31 -2.96 9.05
C GLY A 70 -13.82 -4.25 9.70
N SER A 71 -14.22 -5.42 9.22
CA SER A 71 -13.70 -6.69 9.72
C SER A 71 -12.19 -6.78 9.48
N PRO A 72 -11.40 -7.26 10.48
CA PRO A 72 -9.96 -7.50 10.27
C PRO A 72 -9.64 -8.34 9.04
N ALA A 73 -10.48 -9.32 8.72
CA ALA A 73 -10.32 -10.19 7.56
C ALA A 73 -10.40 -9.43 6.22
N LEU A 74 -11.13 -8.31 6.17
CA LEU A 74 -11.16 -7.47 4.97
C LEU A 74 -9.80 -6.84 4.71
N PHE A 75 -9.17 -6.28 5.74
CA PHE A 75 -7.85 -5.65 5.61
C PHE A 75 -6.78 -6.67 5.23
N THR A 76 -6.71 -7.79 5.94
CA THR A 76 -5.71 -8.83 5.64
C THR A 76 -5.94 -9.50 4.28
N GLY A 77 -7.20 -9.67 3.87
CA GLY A 77 -7.57 -10.21 2.57
C GLY A 77 -7.14 -9.27 1.43
N GLU A 78 -7.35 -7.97 1.60
CA GLU A 78 -6.90 -6.96 0.64
C GLU A 78 -5.37 -6.91 0.55
N HIS A 79 -4.66 -6.97 1.68
CA HIS A 79 -3.19 -7.06 1.72
C HIS A 79 -2.67 -8.29 0.96
N LYS A 80 -3.29 -9.44 1.19
CA LYS A 80 -2.93 -10.67 0.47
C LYS A 80 -3.07 -10.50 -1.03
N LYS A 81 -4.19 -9.92 -1.47
CA LYS A 81 -4.45 -9.68 -2.89
C LYS A 81 -3.44 -8.71 -3.50
N MET A 82 -3.07 -7.66 -2.78
CA MET A 82 -2.03 -6.73 -3.22
C MET A 82 -0.70 -7.44 -3.46
N LYS A 83 -0.29 -8.30 -2.52
CA LYS A 83 0.95 -9.07 -2.64
C LYS A 83 0.93 -10.00 -3.85
N GLU A 84 -0.19 -10.68 -4.09
CA GLU A 84 -0.36 -11.57 -5.25
C GLU A 84 -0.24 -10.81 -6.56
N LEU A 85 -0.89 -9.65 -6.67
CA LEU A 85 -0.83 -8.81 -7.86
C LEU A 85 0.57 -8.26 -8.11
N LEU A 86 1.31 -7.89 -7.06
CA LEU A 86 2.70 -7.45 -7.20
C LEU A 86 3.60 -8.56 -7.74
N GLU A 87 3.43 -9.79 -7.28
CA GLU A 87 4.16 -10.93 -7.82
C GLU A 87 3.85 -11.14 -9.31
N ASP A 88 2.59 -10.98 -9.72
CA ASP A 88 2.19 -11.02 -11.11
C ASP A 88 2.90 -9.94 -11.94
N PHE A 89 2.92 -8.69 -11.45
CA PHE A 89 3.58 -7.60 -12.15
C PHE A 89 5.10 -7.84 -12.32
N LYS A 90 5.74 -8.40 -11.31
CA LYS A 90 7.17 -8.76 -11.38
C LYS A 90 7.43 -9.81 -12.46
N ARG A 91 6.57 -10.84 -12.54
CA ARG A 91 6.65 -11.86 -13.58
C ARG A 91 6.41 -11.26 -14.97
N MET A 92 5.40 -10.40 -15.11
CA MET A 92 5.09 -9.73 -16.38
C MET A 92 6.26 -8.88 -16.86
N LEU A 93 6.88 -8.09 -15.96
CA LEU A 93 8.06 -7.29 -16.30
C LEU A 93 9.23 -8.15 -16.78
N SER A 94 9.45 -9.30 -16.13
CA SER A 94 10.56 -10.19 -16.50
C SER A 94 10.32 -10.90 -17.83
N SER A 95 9.07 -11.03 -18.27
CA SER A 95 8.70 -11.75 -19.50
C SER A 95 8.41 -10.82 -20.70
N LEU A 96 8.64 -9.51 -20.57
CA LEU A 96 8.38 -8.56 -21.65
C LEU A 96 9.24 -8.87 -22.88
N ASP A 97 8.60 -8.85 -24.06
CA ASP A 97 9.29 -8.87 -25.34
C ASP A 97 10.09 -7.57 -25.48
N LYS A 98 11.40 -7.69 -25.71
CA LYS A 98 12.32 -6.54 -25.76
C LYS A 98 12.42 -5.92 -27.16
N SER A 99 11.73 -6.45 -28.18
CA SER A 99 11.59 -5.75 -29.45
C SER A 99 10.79 -4.46 -29.23
N ARG A 100 11.04 -3.43 -30.05
CA ARG A 100 10.41 -2.11 -29.87
C ARG A 100 8.87 -2.20 -29.83
N ASP A 101 8.27 -2.90 -30.79
CA ASP A 101 6.82 -3.02 -30.89
C ASP A 101 6.25 -3.95 -29.82
N GLY A 102 6.93 -5.06 -29.52
CA GLY A 102 6.56 -5.97 -28.46
C GLY A 102 6.61 -5.32 -27.08
N LEU A 103 7.62 -4.49 -26.84
CA LEU A 103 7.77 -3.76 -25.59
C LEU A 103 6.60 -2.78 -25.35
N LYS A 104 6.24 -2.00 -26.37
CA LYS A 104 5.09 -1.09 -26.28
C LYS A 104 3.79 -1.81 -25.95
N ARG A 105 3.51 -2.91 -26.64
CA ARG A 105 2.30 -3.71 -26.40
C ARG A 105 2.31 -4.38 -25.02
N GLY A 106 3.48 -4.85 -24.60
CA GLY A 106 3.67 -5.41 -23.26
C GLY A 106 3.43 -4.39 -22.16
N VAL A 107 3.89 -3.17 -22.35
CA VAL A 107 3.65 -2.05 -21.42
C VAL A 107 2.15 -1.71 -21.36
N LEU A 108 1.46 -1.63 -22.49
CA LEU A 108 0.02 -1.39 -22.52
C LEU A 108 -0.74 -2.48 -21.74
N TRP A 109 -0.39 -3.74 -22.00
CA TRP A 109 -1.00 -4.86 -21.31
C TRP A 109 -0.75 -4.80 -19.79
N LEU A 110 0.47 -4.46 -19.38
CA LEU A 110 0.82 -4.31 -17.97
C LEU A 110 0.04 -3.17 -17.30
N LEU A 111 -0.06 -2.02 -17.97
CA LEU A 111 -0.83 -0.88 -17.45
C LEU A 111 -2.32 -1.23 -17.29
N ASP A 112 -2.90 -1.96 -18.25
CA ASP A 112 -4.29 -2.42 -18.14
C ASP A 112 -4.48 -3.35 -16.93
N ARG A 113 -3.55 -4.25 -16.67
CA ARG A 113 -3.59 -5.14 -15.51
C ARG A 113 -3.41 -4.38 -14.21
N GLN A 114 -2.61 -3.33 -14.20
CA GLN A 114 -2.37 -2.51 -13.02
C GLN A 114 -3.57 -1.66 -12.62
N ALA A 115 -4.53 -1.43 -13.53
CA ALA A 115 -5.76 -0.71 -13.18
C ALA A 115 -6.53 -1.40 -12.05
N THR A 116 -6.60 -2.73 -12.05
CA THR A 116 -7.23 -3.51 -10.98
C THR A 116 -6.52 -3.29 -9.63
N PHE A 117 -5.19 -3.28 -9.64
CA PHE A 117 -4.38 -3.02 -8.45
C PHE A 117 -4.63 -1.62 -7.90
N LYS A 118 -4.65 -0.61 -8.76
CA LYS A 118 -4.91 0.79 -8.36
C LYS A 118 -6.29 0.94 -7.73
N ASN A 119 -7.31 0.32 -8.30
CA ASN A 119 -8.66 0.32 -7.74
C ASN A 119 -8.71 -0.37 -6.38
N LEU A 120 -8.04 -1.50 -6.23
CA LEU A 120 -7.94 -2.20 -4.95
C LEU A 120 -7.27 -1.31 -3.89
N MET A 121 -6.15 -0.67 -4.22
CA MET A 121 -5.45 0.24 -3.33
C MET A 121 -6.32 1.41 -2.91
N GLU A 122 -7.07 2.00 -3.84
CA GLU A 122 -7.96 3.13 -3.54
C GLU A 122 -9.05 2.75 -2.56
N HIS A 123 -9.76 1.65 -2.79
CA HIS A 123 -10.80 1.17 -1.90
C HIS A 123 -10.26 0.80 -0.52
N HIS A 124 -9.10 0.16 -0.49
CA HIS A 124 -8.41 -0.19 0.75
C HIS A 124 -8.02 1.07 1.55
N ASN A 125 -7.41 2.04 0.89
CA ASN A 125 -7.00 3.29 1.53
C ASN A 125 -8.19 4.07 2.09
N LEU A 126 -9.31 4.10 1.37
CA LEU A 126 -10.55 4.73 1.85
C LEU A 126 -11.12 4.00 3.09
N ARG A 127 -11.08 2.69 3.10
CA ARG A 127 -11.51 1.90 4.25
C ARG A 127 -10.65 2.18 5.48
N GLU A 128 -9.36 2.30 5.30
CA GLU A 128 -8.45 2.64 6.38
C GLU A 128 -8.68 4.06 6.89
N ALA A 129 -8.82 5.02 5.99
CA ALA A 129 -9.05 6.42 6.36
C ALA A 129 -10.39 6.64 7.07
N ASN A 130 -11.43 5.90 6.68
CA ASN A 130 -12.79 6.11 7.19
C ASN A 130 -13.14 5.22 8.37
N ILE A 131 -12.51 4.06 8.51
CA ILE A 131 -12.88 3.06 9.52
C ILE A 131 -11.71 2.71 10.43
N PHE A 132 -10.59 2.24 9.86
CA PHE A 132 -9.49 1.62 10.60
C PHE A 132 -8.77 2.61 11.53
N TYR A 133 -8.20 3.66 10.99
CA TYR A 133 -7.45 4.63 11.78
C TYR A 133 -8.31 5.43 12.76
N PRO A 134 -9.52 5.87 12.39
CA PRO A 134 -10.41 6.50 13.36
C PRO A 134 -10.80 5.58 14.52
N ALA A 135 -11.00 4.28 14.25
CA ALA A 135 -11.29 3.31 15.30
C ALA A 135 -10.11 3.11 16.24
N LEU A 136 -8.88 3.07 15.71
CA LEU A 136 -7.66 2.99 16.52
C LEU A 136 -7.53 4.19 17.47
N ASP A 137 -7.82 5.39 16.99
CA ASP A 137 -7.80 6.59 17.83
C ASP A 137 -8.79 6.50 18.98
N ARG A 138 -9.98 5.94 18.73
CA ARG A 138 -11.03 5.81 19.77
C ARG A 138 -10.67 4.83 20.87
N VAL A 139 -9.87 3.81 20.58
CA VAL A 139 -9.60 2.71 21.54
C VAL A 139 -8.21 2.81 22.18
N THR A 140 -7.49 3.90 21.93
CA THR A 140 -6.16 4.12 22.47
C THR A 140 -6.06 5.43 23.23
N SER A 141 -5.20 5.47 24.26
CA SER A 141 -4.79 6.73 24.90
C SER A 141 -3.72 7.41 24.05
N GLU A 142 -3.46 8.69 24.30
CA GLU A 142 -2.38 9.41 23.65
C GLU A 142 -1.00 8.76 23.90
N ALA A 143 -0.77 8.28 25.11
CA ALA A 143 0.46 7.58 25.47
C ALA A 143 0.64 6.28 24.67
N GLU A 144 -0.43 5.50 24.51
CA GLU A 144 -0.41 4.29 23.68
C GLU A 144 -0.16 4.62 22.20
N ARG A 145 -0.83 5.63 21.68
CA ARG A 145 -0.59 6.08 20.28
C ARG A 145 0.87 6.48 20.05
N ARG A 146 1.45 7.21 21.01
CA ARG A 146 2.85 7.64 20.93
C ARG A 146 3.79 6.44 20.91
N GLU A 147 3.56 5.48 21.78
CA GLU A 147 4.35 4.25 21.85
C GLU A 147 4.26 3.46 20.53
N ILE A 148 3.06 3.21 20.04
CA ILE A 148 2.84 2.44 18.81
C ILE A 148 3.45 3.16 17.60
N LEU A 149 3.19 4.46 17.45
CA LEU A 149 3.70 5.23 16.33
C LEU A 149 5.24 5.34 16.33
N SER A 150 5.88 5.22 17.49
CA SER A 150 7.34 5.18 17.58
C SER A 150 7.95 3.97 16.88
N HIS A 151 7.16 2.89 16.72
CA HIS A 151 7.58 1.66 16.04
C HIS A 151 7.19 1.65 14.56
N CYS A 152 6.38 2.61 14.10
CA CYS A 152 5.98 2.73 12.70
C CYS A 152 7.00 3.56 11.90
N GLY A 153 7.17 3.19 10.60
CA GLY A 153 8.14 3.85 9.72
C GLY A 153 7.84 5.34 9.45
N ALA A 154 6.59 5.77 9.60
CA ALA A 154 6.19 7.17 9.47
C ALA A 154 6.83 8.08 10.54
N GLY A 155 7.34 7.52 11.64
CA GLY A 155 8.08 8.25 12.67
C GLY A 155 9.59 8.25 12.46
N ARG A 156 10.08 7.62 11.41
CA ARG A 156 11.49 7.54 11.07
C ARG A 156 11.77 8.26 9.76
N ALA A 157 11.68 9.56 9.82
CA ALA A 157 12.17 10.38 8.72
C ALA A 157 13.70 10.28 8.66
#